data_40c513b80cd30d8a198a459c00d044cb
#
_entry.id   40c513b80cd30d8a198a459c00d044cb
#
_cell.length_a   1.000
_cell.length_b   1.000
_cell.length_c   1.000
_cell.angle_alpha   90.00
_cell.angle_beta   90.00
_cell.angle_gamma   90.00
#
_symmetry.space_group_name_H-M   'P 1'
#
loop_
_entity.id
_entity.type
_entity.pdbx_description
1 polymer ?
#
loop_
_entity_poly.entity_id
_entity_poly.type
_entity_poly.pdbx_seq_one_letter_code
_entity_poly.pdbx_strand_id
1 'polypeptide(L)' 'MSTDEPVLGKLATVTHPITPGRPGEVIVHIRGGTETYIAYSDVELPRQAEVLVIAVRSARTVEVTPFIG' A
#
# COMPACT_ATOMS: atom_id res chain seq x y z
N MET A 1 -16.82 -15.88 -0.67
CA MET A 1 -16.43 -15.65 -0.95
C MET A 1 -15.91 -14.74 -1.03
N SER A 2 -15.56 -14.28 -0.93
CA SER A 2 -15.09 -13.44 -0.82
C SER A 2 -14.67 -12.83 -1.63
N THR A 3 -14.74 -12.10 -1.78
CA THR A 3 -14.47 -11.48 -2.61
C THR A 3 -13.83 -10.45 -2.29
N ASP A 4 -12.86 -10.49 -1.78
CA ASP A 4 -12.16 -9.50 -1.52
C ASP A 4 -11.74 -8.80 -2.61
N GLU A 5 -11.74 -7.60 -2.67
CA GLU A 5 -11.23 -6.78 -3.63
C GLU A 5 -9.81 -6.90 -3.60
N PRO A 6 -9.21 -7.40 -4.52
CA PRO A 6 -7.79 -7.59 -4.48
C PRO A 6 -7.12 -6.24 -4.56
N VAL A 7 -6.26 -5.96 -3.63
CA VAL A 7 -5.47 -4.75 -3.70
C VAL A 7 -4.15 -4.99 -4.42
N LEU A 8 -3.80 -6.24 -4.65
CA LEU A 8 -2.56 -6.56 -5.34
C LEU A 8 -2.58 -5.91 -6.72
N GLY A 9 -1.52 -5.20 -7.05
CA GLY A 9 -1.43 -4.54 -8.35
C GLY A 9 -2.09 -3.19 -8.41
N LYS A 10 -2.65 -2.71 -7.31
CA LYS A 10 -3.30 -1.41 -7.33
C LYS A 10 -2.34 -0.34 -6.86
N LEU A 11 -2.60 0.87 -7.30
CA LEU A 11 -1.80 2.02 -6.88
C LEU A 11 -2.32 2.52 -5.55
N ALA A 12 -1.41 3.05 -4.78
CA ALA A 12 -1.75 3.58 -3.47
C ALA A 12 -0.92 4.82 -3.21
N THR A 13 -1.31 5.56 -2.20
CA THR A 13 -0.61 6.78 -1.80
C THR A 13 -0.19 6.64 -0.35
N VAL A 14 1.07 6.95 -0.06
CA VAL A 14 1.58 6.86 1.29
C VAL A 14 1.00 7.96 2.13
N THR A 15 0.42 7.62 3.27
CA THR A 15 -0.11 8.61 4.20
C THR A 15 0.77 8.74 5.43
N HIS A 16 1.52 7.69 5.78
CA HIS A 16 2.51 7.78 6.84
C HIS A 16 3.80 7.19 6.29
N PRO A 17 4.93 7.87 6.50
CA PRO A 17 6.19 7.43 5.86
C PRO A 17 6.54 6.00 6.19
N ILE A 18 7.17 5.34 5.24
CA ILE A 18 7.61 3.97 5.37
C ILE A 18 9.12 3.95 5.26
N THR A 19 9.77 3.19 6.11
CA THR A 19 11.21 2.97 5.97
C THR A 19 11.45 1.48 6.06
N PRO A 20 12.60 1.02 5.57
CA PRO A 20 12.92 -0.41 5.68
C PRO A 20 12.87 -0.84 7.13
N GLY A 21 12.13 -1.90 7.41
CA GLY A 21 12.02 -2.37 8.77
C GLY A 21 10.99 -1.66 9.62
N ARG A 22 10.37 -0.60 9.10
CA ARG A 22 9.36 0.11 9.87
C ARG A 22 8.18 0.44 8.96
N PRO A 23 7.04 -0.17 9.18
CA PRO A 23 5.90 0.05 8.28
C PRO A 23 5.29 1.42 8.46
N GLY A 24 4.62 1.87 7.42
CA GLY A 24 3.82 3.07 7.47
C GLY A 24 2.41 2.73 7.05
N GLU A 25 1.75 3.70 6.43
CA GLU A 25 0.38 3.49 5.99
C GLU A 25 0.18 4.00 4.60
N VAL A 26 -0.69 3.34 3.86
CA VAL A 26 -1.07 3.78 2.53
C VAL A 26 -2.57 3.74 2.40
N ILE A 27 -3.09 4.56 1.50
CA ILE A 27 -4.49 4.55 1.15
C ILE A 27 -4.58 3.98 -0.25
N VAL A 28 -5.41 2.96 -0.41
CA VAL A 28 -5.65 2.35 -1.70
C VAL A 28 -7.02 2.81 -2.18
N HIS A 29 -7.10 3.27 -3.42
CA HIS A 29 -8.37 3.70 -3.98
C HIS A 29 -9.06 2.50 -4.61
N ILE A 30 -10.21 2.16 -4.10
CA ILE A 30 -10.96 1.04 -4.64
C ILE A 30 -12.35 1.51 -4.97
N ARG A 31 -13.11 0.64 -5.66
CA ARG A 31 -14.40 1.00 -6.08
C ARG A 31 -15.22 1.45 -4.94
N GLY A 32 -15.74 2.56 -4.96
CA GLY A 32 -16.61 3.06 -3.92
C GLY A 32 -15.93 3.76 -2.77
N GLY A 33 -14.63 3.92 -2.79
CA GLY A 33 -14.00 4.64 -1.69
C GLY A 33 -12.54 4.35 -1.55
N THR A 34 -12.03 4.43 -0.33
CA THR A 34 -10.63 4.19 -0.08
C THR A 34 -10.51 3.26 1.12
N GLU A 35 -9.38 2.56 1.18
CA GLU A 35 -9.09 1.69 2.31
C GLU A 35 -7.68 1.96 2.77
N THR A 36 -7.46 1.92 4.05
CA THR A 36 -6.14 2.14 4.64
C THR A 36 -5.49 0.82 4.96
N TYR A 37 -4.23 0.69 4.59
CA TYR A 37 -3.48 -0.53 4.88
C TYR A 37 -2.15 -0.18 5.52
N ILE A 38 -1.64 -1.10 6.32
CA ILE A 38 -0.28 -1.00 6.82
C ILE A 38 0.63 -1.47 5.70
N ALA A 39 1.69 -0.74 5.43
CA ALA A 39 2.53 -1.04 4.28
C ALA A 39 4.00 -1.14 4.65
N TYR A 40 4.66 -2.15 4.09
CA TYR A 40 6.09 -2.34 4.24
C TYR A 40 6.76 -2.10 2.90
N SER A 41 7.98 -1.63 2.93
CA SER A 41 8.75 -1.40 1.71
C SER A 41 10.21 -1.63 1.99
N ASP A 42 10.97 -2.00 0.95
CA ASP A 42 12.40 -2.16 1.06
C ASP A 42 13.12 -0.84 0.94
N VAL A 43 12.43 0.21 0.55
CA VAL A 43 13.04 1.53 0.39
C VAL A 43 12.23 2.54 1.16
N GLU A 44 12.85 3.67 1.43
CA GLU A 44 12.21 4.73 2.15
C GLU A 44 11.19 5.42 1.27
N LEU A 45 9.99 5.65 1.79
CA LEU A 45 8.92 6.28 1.03
C LEU A 45 8.30 7.37 1.89
N PRO A 46 8.33 8.61 1.40
CA PRO A 46 7.76 9.72 2.17
C PRO A 46 6.25 9.79 1.99
N ARG A 47 5.63 10.63 2.78
CA ARG A 47 4.21 10.89 2.62
C ARG A 47 3.92 11.37 1.22
N GLN A 48 2.78 10.95 0.72
CA GLN A 48 2.30 11.34 -0.59
C GLN A 48 3.02 10.68 -1.74
N ALA A 49 3.95 9.78 -1.48
CA ALA A 49 4.58 9.04 -2.56
C ALA A 49 3.57 8.07 -3.15
N GLU A 50 3.65 7.89 -4.46
CA GLU A 50 2.79 6.93 -5.12
C GLU A 50 3.49 5.60 -5.16
N VAL A 51 2.77 4.55 -4.84
CA VAL A 51 3.35 3.22 -4.74
C VAL A 51 2.43 2.20 -5.37
N LEU A 52 2.99 1.03 -5.63
CA LEU A 52 2.24 -0.07 -6.21
C LEU A 52 2.23 -1.20 -5.17
N VAL A 53 1.09 -1.80 -4.96
CA VAL A 53 0.99 -2.92 -4.03
C VAL A 53 1.48 -4.16 -4.74
N ILE A 54 2.55 -4.76 -4.21
CA ILE A 54 3.18 -5.91 -4.85
C ILE A 54 2.95 -7.21 -4.11
N ALA A 55 2.45 -7.15 -2.90
CA ALA A 55 2.17 -8.37 -2.15
C ALA A 55 1.21 -8.06 -1.03
N VAL A 56 0.46 -9.04 -0.63
CA VAL A 56 -0.47 -8.91 0.48
C VAL A 56 0.00 -9.86 1.56
N ARG A 57 0.30 -9.34 2.76
CA ARG A 57 0.77 -10.17 3.84
C ARG A 57 -0.36 -10.67 4.69
N SER A 58 -1.36 -9.85 4.90
CA SER A 58 -2.50 -10.23 5.70
C SER A 58 -3.65 -9.32 5.33
N ALA A 59 -4.74 -9.41 6.05
CA ALA A 59 -5.95 -8.69 5.69
C ALA A 59 -5.73 -7.19 5.59
N ARG A 60 -4.85 -6.64 6.41
CA ARG A 60 -4.66 -5.20 6.41
C ARG A 60 -3.21 -4.79 6.22
N THR A 61 -2.36 -5.69 5.79
CA THR A 61 -0.94 -5.42 5.65
C THR A 61 -0.47 -5.81 4.26
N VAL A 62 0.21 -4.88 3.59
CA VAL A 62 0.66 -5.09 2.22
C VAL A 62 2.13 -4.72 2.12
N GLU A 63 2.74 -5.12 1.02
CA GLU A 63 4.08 -4.68 0.67
C GLU A 63 3.96 -3.84 -0.57
N VAL A 64 4.69 -2.74 -0.62
CA VAL A 64 4.58 -1.80 -1.73
C VAL A 64 5.96 -1.46 -2.25
N THR A 65 5.99 -0.94 -3.47
CA THR A 65 7.22 -0.49 -4.10
C THR A 65 6.93 0.86 -4.73
N PRO A 66 7.94 1.72 -4.89
CA PRO A 66 7.69 3.02 -5.51
C PRO A 66 7.14 2.83 -6.92
N PHE A 67 6.20 3.67 -7.26
CA PHE A 67 5.63 3.63 -8.59
C PHE A 67 6.15 4.84 -9.35
N ILE A 68 6.87 4.57 -10.44
CA ILE A 68 7.39 5.63 -11.23
C ILE A 68 6.69 5.53 -12.54
N GLY A 69 5.66 6.24 -12.71
CA GLY A 69 4.83 6.06 -13.86
C GLY A 69 5.01 7.00 -14.97
#